data_d5afa3b7c8c175fe3fff14a180bc8344
#
_entry.id   d5afa3b7c8c175fe3fff14a180bc8344
#
_cell.length_a   1.000
_cell.length_b   1.000
_cell.length_c   1.000
_cell.angle_alpha   90.00
_cell.angle_beta   90.00
_cell.angle_gamma   90.00
#
_symmetry.space_group_name_H-M   'P 1'
#
loop_
_entity.id
_entity.type
_entity.pdbx_description
1 polymer ?
#
loop_
_entity_poly.entity_id
_entity_poly.type
_entity_poly.pdbx_seq_one_letter_code
_entity_poly.pdbx_strand_id
1 'polypeptide(L)'
;MAKTWIWKVNDAAIEPVLKRPSANPTLKATISDLLREAADRFILPRFQNLRSQDIATKTSETDFVTIADQQAESWLAPKLSILQPGFVIGEEAASLKPAIRDHIPHGYGWTIDPLDGTKNFVKGKQAFCSMVA
;
A
#
# COMPACT_ATOMS: atom_id res chain seq x y z
N MET A 1 -16.03 5.44 1.33
CA MET A 1 -15.71 5.79 -0.07
C MET A 1 -14.29 5.35 -0.37
N ALA A 2 -14.12 4.39 -1.25
CA ALA A 2 -12.80 4.01 -1.73
C ALA A 2 -12.27 5.14 -2.61
N LYS A 3 -11.18 5.79 -2.22
CA LYS A 3 -10.45 6.71 -3.11
C LYS A 3 -9.81 5.88 -4.20
N THR A 4 -10.42 5.89 -5.38
CA THR A 4 -9.82 5.34 -6.58
C THR A 4 -8.78 6.33 -7.07
N TRP A 5 -7.50 6.05 -6.89
CA TRP A 5 -6.42 6.80 -7.50
C TRP A 5 -6.35 6.42 -8.96
N ILE A 6 -6.93 7.26 -9.83
CA ILE A 6 -6.81 7.12 -11.28
C ILE A 6 -5.56 7.91 -11.70
N TRP A 7 -4.49 7.20 -12.01
CA TRP A 7 -3.38 7.79 -12.76
C TRP A 7 -3.81 7.97 -14.21
N LYS A 8 -3.79 9.20 -14.73
CA LYS A 8 -4.00 9.47 -16.15
C LYS A 8 -2.82 8.89 -16.92
N VAL A 9 -2.99 7.69 -17.44
CA VAL A 9 -2.19 7.17 -18.55
C VAL A 9 -2.93 7.58 -19.83
N ASN A 10 -2.17 8.00 -20.84
CA ASN A 10 -2.67 8.48 -22.13
C ASN A 10 -3.83 7.63 -22.67
N ASP A 11 -4.98 8.24 -22.96
CA ASP A 11 -6.27 7.62 -23.27
C ASP A 11 -6.27 6.59 -24.42
N ALA A 12 -5.27 6.61 -25.30
CA ALA A 12 -5.20 5.73 -26.47
C ALA A 12 -4.81 4.25 -26.16
N ALA A 13 -4.29 3.97 -24.94
CA ALA A 13 -3.80 2.63 -24.57
C ALA A 13 -4.68 1.91 -23.53
N ILE A 14 -5.79 2.50 -23.13
CA ILE A 14 -6.56 2.06 -21.93
C ILE A 14 -7.72 1.12 -22.28
N GLU A 15 -8.21 1.11 -23.49
CA GLU A 15 -9.41 0.35 -23.85
C GLU A 15 -9.31 -1.18 -23.63
N PRO A 16 -8.17 -1.85 -23.87
CA PRO A 16 -8.06 -3.29 -23.59
C PRO A 16 -7.86 -3.61 -22.09
N VAL A 17 -7.44 -2.62 -21.29
CA VAL A 17 -7.05 -2.84 -19.88
C VAL A 17 -8.25 -2.77 -18.93
N LEU A 18 -9.36 -2.18 -19.35
CA LEU A 18 -10.53 -1.93 -18.52
C LEU A 18 -11.54 -3.07 -18.41
N LYS A 19 -11.30 -4.25 -18.96
CA LYS A 19 -11.99 -5.44 -18.46
C LYS A 19 -11.41 -5.79 -17.09
N ARG A 20 -11.82 -5.05 -16.06
CA ARG A 20 -11.55 -5.45 -14.67
C ARG A 20 -12.01 -6.90 -14.54
N PRO A 21 -11.14 -7.84 -14.15
CA PRO A 21 -11.65 -9.11 -13.67
C PRO A 21 -12.62 -8.74 -12.54
N SER A 22 -13.86 -9.17 -12.65
CA SER A 22 -14.83 -9.02 -11.56
C SER A 22 -14.13 -9.58 -10.33
N ALA A 23 -13.94 -8.76 -9.30
CA ALA A 23 -13.19 -9.17 -8.14
C ALA A 23 -13.88 -10.42 -7.59
N ASN A 24 -13.27 -11.57 -7.80
CA ASN A 24 -13.74 -12.83 -7.27
C ASN A 24 -13.97 -12.63 -5.78
N PRO A 25 -15.16 -12.93 -5.21
CA PRO A 25 -15.43 -12.78 -3.79
C PRO A 25 -14.36 -13.44 -2.91
N THR A 26 -13.80 -14.55 -3.36
CA THR A 26 -12.69 -15.26 -2.71
C THR A 26 -11.41 -14.41 -2.70
N LEU A 27 -11.07 -13.74 -3.81
CA LEU A 27 -9.89 -12.86 -3.89
C LEU A 27 -10.02 -11.70 -2.90
N LYS A 28 -11.18 -11.06 -2.85
CA LYS A 28 -11.48 -9.98 -1.92
C LYS A 28 -11.34 -10.41 -0.45
N ALA A 29 -11.88 -11.59 -0.11
CA ALA A 29 -11.77 -12.15 1.23
C ALA A 29 -10.30 -12.41 1.59
N THR A 30 -9.55 -13.05 0.70
CA THR A 30 -8.12 -13.34 0.91
C THR A 30 -7.30 -12.07 1.12
N ILE A 31 -7.53 -11.02 0.31
CA ILE A 31 -6.86 -9.73 0.47
C ILE A 31 -7.21 -9.11 1.84
N SER A 32 -8.49 -9.15 2.22
CA SER A 32 -8.93 -8.62 3.51
C SER A 32 -8.26 -9.34 4.68
N ASP A 33 -8.09 -10.65 4.59
CA ASP A 33 -7.42 -11.45 5.62
C ASP A 33 -5.92 -11.13 5.67
N LEU A 34 -5.25 -10.96 4.53
CA LEU A 34 -3.86 -10.52 4.48
C LEU A 34 -3.67 -9.14 5.09
N LEU A 35 -4.57 -8.19 4.83
CA LEU A 35 -4.51 -6.85 5.42
C LEU A 35 -4.70 -6.89 6.93
N ARG A 36 -5.64 -7.69 7.44
CA ARG A 36 -5.84 -7.89 8.88
C ARG A 36 -4.60 -8.49 9.53
N GLU A 37 -4.04 -9.54 8.93
CA GLU A 37 -2.82 -10.16 9.44
C GLU A 37 -1.63 -9.20 9.45
N ALA A 38 -1.46 -8.37 8.41
CA ALA A 38 -0.43 -7.34 8.40
C ALA A 38 -0.66 -6.30 9.50
N ALA A 39 -1.91 -5.88 9.70
CA ALA A 39 -2.25 -4.94 10.77
C ALA A 39 -1.96 -5.53 12.16
N ASP A 40 -2.38 -6.75 12.42
CA ASP A 40 -2.18 -7.43 13.70
C ASP A 40 -0.70 -7.66 14.02
N ARG A 41 0.12 -7.95 13.00
CA ARG A 41 1.55 -8.24 13.19
C ARG A 41 2.42 -7.00 13.30
N PHE A 42 2.15 -5.98 12.49
CA PHE A 42 3.11 -4.88 12.27
C PHE A 42 2.59 -3.51 12.67
N ILE A 43 1.27 -3.26 12.60
CA ILE A 43 0.68 -1.94 12.78
C ILE A 43 0.15 -1.78 14.21
N LEU A 44 -0.83 -2.58 14.58
CA LEU A 44 -1.54 -2.44 15.85
C LEU A 44 -0.63 -2.55 17.09
N PRO A 45 0.38 -3.45 17.14
CA PRO A 45 1.30 -3.52 18.28
C PRO A 45 2.13 -2.25 18.48
N ARG A 46 2.26 -1.42 17.42
CA ARG A 46 3.03 -0.18 17.44
C ARG A 46 2.18 1.07 17.62
N PHE A 47 0.87 0.94 17.52
CA PHE A 47 -0.03 2.06 17.74
C PHE A 47 0.10 2.56 19.18
N GLN A 48 0.38 3.87 19.33
CA GLN A 48 0.68 4.51 20.61
C GLN A 48 1.90 3.90 21.38
N ASN A 49 2.73 3.15 20.68
CA ASN A 49 3.89 2.46 21.24
C ASN A 49 5.14 2.58 20.34
N LEU A 50 5.22 3.66 19.56
CA LEU A 50 6.38 3.98 18.72
C LEU A 50 7.47 4.62 19.56
N ARG A 51 8.70 4.17 19.36
CA ARG A 51 9.90 4.83 19.86
C ARG A 51 10.39 5.84 18.81
N SER A 52 11.15 6.84 19.23
CA SER A 52 11.69 7.85 18.32
C SER A 52 12.48 7.24 17.14
N GLN A 53 13.20 6.16 17.37
CA GLN A 53 13.95 5.43 16.34
C GLN A 53 13.07 4.67 15.34
N ASP A 54 11.80 4.45 15.67
CA ASP A 54 10.83 3.74 14.81
C ASP A 54 10.16 4.68 13.81
N ILE A 55 10.45 5.98 13.88
CA ILE A 55 9.86 7.04 13.06
C ILE A 55 10.95 7.73 12.25
N ALA A 56 10.71 7.89 10.95
CA ALA A 56 11.54 8.71 10.06
C ALA A 56 10.66 9.68 9.26
N THR A 57 11.28 10.61 8.55
CA THR A 57 10.62 11.50 7.61
C THR A 57 11.10 11.18 6.19
N LYS A 58 10.22 11.34 5.20
CA LYS A 58 10.52 11.11 3.78
C LYS A 58 10.96 12.40 3.09
N THR A 59 9.99 13.16 2.57
CA THR A 59 10.23 14.34 1.73
C THR A 59 10.13 15.65 2.48
N SER A 60 9.46 15.67 3.62
CA SER A 60 9.30 16.84 4.47
C SER A 60 9.25 16.46 5.95
N GLU A 61 9.39 17.43 6.83
CA GLU A 61 9.32 17.23 8.29
C GLU A 61 7.97 16.68 8.78
N THR A 62 6.94 16.71 7.95
CA THR A 62 5.60 16.22 8.28
C THR A 62 5.20 14.98 7.48
N ASP A 63 6.07 14.49 6.62
CA ASP A 63 5.86 13.29 5.80
C ASP A 63 6.53 12.09 6.49
N PHE A 64 5.80 11.49 7.41
CA PHE A 64 6.32 10.41 8.26
C PHE A 64 6.26 9.05 7.57
N VAL A 65 7.25 8.24 7.90
CA VAL A 65 7.26 6.79 7.71
C VAL A 65 7.65 6.13 9.03
N THR A 66 7.05 5.01 9.33
CA THR A 66 7.40 4.23 10.51
C THR A 66 7.88 2.82 10.14
N ILE A 67 8.48 2.16 11.10
CA ILE A 67 8.86 0.74 10.96
C ILE A 67 7.62 -0.13 10.69
N ALA A 68 6.42 0.30 11.13
CA ALA A 68 5.17 -0.39 10.87
C ALA A 68 4.82 -0.40 9.37
N ASP A 69 4.92 0.77 8.70
CA ASP A 69 4.68 0.90 7.25
C ASP A 69 5.61 -0.01 6.47
N GLN A 70 6.91 0.10 6.72
CA GLN A 70 7.94 -0.63 6.00
C GLN A 70 7.83 -2.15 6.15
N GLN A 71 7.60 -2.62 7.37
CA GLN A 71 7.48 -4.06 7.64
C GLN A 71 6.18 -4.64 7.06
N ALA A 72 5.07 -3.92 7.17
CA ALA A 72 3.80 -4.35 6.60
C ALA A 72 3.85 -4.43 5.08
N GLU A 73 4.45 -3.42 4.40
CA GLU A 73 4.63 -3.44 2.95
C GLU A 73 5.51 -4.60 2.50
N SER A 74 6.68 -4.78 3.14
CA SER A 74 7.62 -5.86 2.81
C SER A 74 7.00 -7.25 2.99
N TRP A 75 6.09 -7.40 3.94
CA TRP A 75 5.40 -8.66 4.19
C TRP A 75 4.23 -8.91 3.21
N LEU A 76 3.48 -7.86 2.84
CA LEU A 76 2.33 -7.94 1.94
C LEU A 76 2.74 -8.17 0.48
N ALA A 77 3.75 -7.45 0.00
CA ALA A 77 4.13 -7.42 -1.41
C ALA A 77 4.34 -8.81 -2.04
N PRO A 78 5.14 -9.72 -1.47
CA PRO A 78 5.34 -11.04 -2.06
C PRO A 78 4.07 -11.90 -2.03
N LYS A 79 3.20 -11.73 -1.03
CA LYS A 79 1.95 -12.49 -0.91
C LYS A 79 0.94 -12.10 -1.97
N LEU A 80 0.83 -10.81 -2.25
CA LEU A 80 -0.04 -10.29 -3.31
C LEU A 80 0.46 -10.72 -4.69
N SER A 81 1.78 -10.70 -4.92
CA SER A 81 2.38 -11.18 -6.17
C SER A 81 2.11 -12.67 -6.44
N ILE A 82 2.06 -13.50 -5.38
CA ILE A 82 1.70 -14.92 -5.49
C ILE A 82 0.21 -15.08 -5.74
N LEU A 83 -0.62 -14.28 -5.07
CA LEU A 83 -2.08 -14.36 -5.17
C LEU A 83 -2.58 -14.05 -6.58
N GLN A 84 -2.03 -13.03 -7.20
CA GLN A 84 -2.25 -12.70 -8.61
C GLN A 84 -0.96 -12.15 -9.21
N PRO A 85 -0.34 -12.87 -10.16
CA PRO A 85 0.89 -12.42 -10.80
C PRO A 85 0.71 -11.07 -11.50
N GLY A 86 1.65 -10.18 -11.27
CA GLY A 86 1.66 -8.82 -11.79
C GLY A 86 2.75 -8.00 -11.11
N PHE A 87 2.83 -6.72 -11.46
CA PHE A 87 3.71 -5.82 -10.75
C PHE A 87 3.16 -5.49 -9.35
N VAL A 88 4.04 -5.12 -8.44
CA VAL A 88 3.67 -4.66 -7.10
C VAL A 88 4.39 -3.35 -6.83
N ILE A 89 3.62 -2.32 -6.48
CA ILE A 89 4.13 -1.01 -6.13
C ILE A 89 3.63 -0.65 -4.74
N GLY A 90 4.55 -0.59 -3.79
CA GLY A 90 4.27 -0.09 -2.45
C GLY A 90 4.57 1.39 -2.34
N GLU A 91 3.89 2.08 -1.43
CA GLU A 91 4.13 3.49 -1.16
C GLU A 91 5.56 3.74 -0.71
N GLU A 92 6.08 2.90 0.18
CA GLU A 92 7.42 3.04 0.75
C GLU A 92 8.50 2.77 -0.29
N ALA A 93 8.35 1.70 -1.07
CA ALA A 93 9.27 1.39 -2.17
C ALA A 93 9.31 2.49 -3.22
N ALA A 94 8.15 3.06 -3.57
CA ALA A 94 8.05 4.16 -4.54
C ALA A 94 8.60 5.47 -3.99
N SER A 95 8.57 5.69 -2.68
CA SER A 95 9.19 6.86 -2.03
C SER A 95 10.70 6.77 -2.06
N LEU A 96 11.27 5.58 -1.85
CA LEU A 96 12.71 5.34 -1.91
C LEU A 96 13.27 5.36 -3.33
N LYS A 97 12.47 4.97 -4.32
CA LYS A 97 12.86 4.89 -5.74
C LYS A 97 11.77 5.49 -6.63
N PRO A 98 11.66 6.82 -6.73
CA PRO A 98 10.61 7.49 -7.51
C PRO A 98 10.54 7.04 -8.98
N ALA A 99 11.66 6.64 -9.57
CA ALA A 99 11.73 6.11 -10.94
C ALA A 99 10.87 4.85 -11.17
N ILE A 100 10.45 4.15 -10.12
CA ILE A 100 9.50 3.03 -10.24
C ILE A 100 8.17 3.52 -10.85
N ARG A 101 7.75 4.73 -10.54
CA ARG A 101 6.51 5.32 -11.05
C ARG A 101 6.56 5.62 -12.54
N ASP A 102 7.75 5.92 -13.05
CA ASP A 102 7.97 6.27 -14.47
C ASP A 102 8.04 5.03 -15.37
N HIS A 103 8.23 3.85 -14.77
CA HIS A 103 8.44 2.58 -15.46
C HIS A 103 7.42 1.52 -15.02
N ILE A 104 6.16 1.92 -14.78
CA ILE A 104 5.10 0.97 -14.46
C ILE A 104 4.87 0.05 -15.66
N PRO A 105 5.03 -1.27 -15.52
CA PRO A 105 4.79 -2.21 -16.59
C PRO A 105 3.33 -2.15 -17.08
N HIS A 106 3.11 -2.41 -18.36
CA HIS A 106 1.75 -2.61 -18.86
C HIS A 106 1.16 -3.89 -18.25
N GLY A 107 -0.13 -3.85 -17.93
CA GLY A 107 -0.85 -5.00 -17.40
C GLY A 107 -1.47 -4.74 -16.03
N TYR A 108 -1.75 -5.84 -15.32
CA TYR A 108 -2.32 -5.79 -13.98
C TYR A 108 -1.21 -5.79 -12.93
N GLY A 109 -1.49 -5.17 -11.79
CA GLY A 109 -0.60 -5.15 -10.66
C GLY A 109 -1.31 -4.73 -9.39
N TRP A 110 -0.55 -4.67 -8.32
CA TRP A 110 -0.99 -4.27 -7.01
C TRP A 110 -0.37 -2.93 -6.63
N THR A 111 -1.16 -2.07 -6.06
CA THR A 111 -0.66 -0.92 -5.30
C THR A 111 -0.96 -1.13 -3.82
N ILE A 112 0.02 -0.85 -2.98
CA ILE A 112 -0.05 -1.10 -1.54
C ILE A 112 0.25 0.19 -0.80
N ASP A 113 -0.62 0.55 0.12
CA ASP A 113 -0.36 1.50 1.18
C ASP A 113 -0.82 0.84 2.50
N PRO A 114 0.10 0.21 3.24
CA PRO A 114 -0.28 -0.56 4.42
C PRO A 114 -0.69 0.31 5.60
N LEU A 115 -0.33 1.59 5.60
CA LEU A 115 -0.65 2.54 6.67
C LEU A 115 -0.90 3.95 6.12
N ASP A 116 -2.03 4.13 5.41
CA ASP A 116 -2.51 5.47 5.06
C ASP A 116 -2.89 6.25 6.33
N GLY A 117 -2.43 7.48 6.41
CA GLY A 117 -2.61 8.31 7.61
C GLY A 117 -1.50 8.14 8.64
N THR A 118 -0.27 7.84 8.22
CA THR A 118 0.92 7.67 9.08
C THR A 118 1.09 8.83 10.07
N LYS A 119 0.82 10.07 9.66
CA LYS A 119 0.86 11.24 10.55
C LYS A 119 -0.12 11.13 11.74
N ASN A 120 -1.32 10.60 11.49
CA ASN A 120 -2.30 10.37 12.56
C ASN A 120 -1.85 9.24 13.47
N PHE A 121 -1.31 8.17 12.88
CA PHE A 121 -0.75 7.03 13.60
C PHE A 121 0.36 7.46 14.56
N VAL A 122 1.34 8.22 14.07
CA VAL A 122 2.43 8.79 14.89
C VAL A 122 1.91 9.65 16.05
N LYS A 123 0.81 10.41 15.81
CA LYS A 123 0.16 11.23 16.83
C LYS A 123 -0.79 10.46 17.76
N GLY A 124 -0.87 9.14 17.62
CA GLY A 124 -1.77 8.30 18.42
C GLY A 124 -3.26 8.48 18.13
N LYS A 125 -3.60 9.01 16.95
CA LYS A 125 -5.00 9.19 16.51
C LYS A 125 -5.44 7.97 15.71
N GLN A 126 -6.68 7.50 15.97
CA GLN A 126 -7.26 6.31 15.29
C GLN A 126 -7.77 6.57 13.86
N ALA A 127 -7.25 7.57 13.18
CA ALA A 127 -7.63 7.94 11.81
C ALA A 127 -6.56 7.50 10.81
N PHE A 128 -6.44 6.19 10.63
CA PHE A 128 -5.55 5.54 9.67
C PHE A 128 -6.21 4.26 9.13
N CYS A 129 -5.73 3.76 7.99
CA CYS A 129 -6.22 2.52 7.40
C CYS A 129 -5.14 1.84 6.55
N SER A 130 -5.39 0.59 6.14
CA SER A 130 -4.58 -0.14 5.16
C SER A 130 -5.31 -0.23 3.84
N MET A 131 -4.58 -0.04 2.73
CA MET A 131 -5.16 -0.05 1.38
C MET A 131 -4.37 -0.95 0.44
N VAL A 132 -5.11 -1.67 -0.42
CA VAL A 132 -4.60 -2.43 -1.56
C VAL A 132 -5.55 -2.23 -2.74
N ALA A 133 -4.99 -1.99 -3.91
CA ALA A 133 -5.74 -1.87 -5.15
C ALA A 133 -5.05 -2.64 -6.30
#